data_1deeae6cd368dd9bccd6efb3b73aceff
#
_entry.id   1deeae6cd368dd9bccd6efb3b73aceff
#
_cell.length_a   1.000
_cell.length_b   1.000
_cell.length_c   1.000
_cell.angle_alpha   90.00
_cell.angle_beta   90.00
_cell.angle_gamma   90.00
#
_symmetry.space_group_name_H-M   'P 1'
#
loop_
_entity.id
_entity.type
_entity.pdbx_description
1 polymer ?
#
loop_
_entity_poly.entity_id
_entity_poly.type
_entity_poly.pdbx_seq_one_letter_code
_entity_poly.pdbx_strand_id
1 'polypeptide(L)'
;MGEGISQEFVIHGPPCQWTVYIKDKGPPSPSFKRMKAWQEEIRLLFLQEWVHGPLDGPVELDTEFYRPRGKGCPARQERAITRWIEKHLLTRPALTNYRKACEDACNGMLFHDDSQVVGGSMIKRYAPQYSEGFTIIRIREVPLWSSQPRA
;
A
#
# COMPACT_ATOMS: atom_id res chain seq x y z
N MET A 1 -20.98 -5.37 -22.64
CA MET A 1 -19.63 -4.98 -22.20
C MET A 1 -19.55 -5.12 -20.70
N GLY A 2 -18.83 -6.11 -20.24
CA GLY A 2 -18.64 -6.31 -18.82
C GLY A 2 -17.71 -5.26 -18.24
N GLU A 3 -18.03 -4.80 -17.04
CA GLU A 3 -17.07 -4.04 -16.26
C GLU A 3 -15.87 -4.94 -16.00
N GLY A 4 -14.66 -4.37 -16.03
CA GLY A 4 -13.46 -5.09 -15.68
C GLY A 4 -13.45 -5.50 -14.20
N ILE A 5 -12.58 -6.42 -13.86
CA ILE A 5 -12.43 -6.88 -12.48
C ILE A 5 -11.92 -5.70 -11.63
N SER A 6 -12.56 -5.48 -10.48
CA SER A 6 -12.08 -4.52 -9.49
C SER A 6 -12.38 -5.04 -8.08
N GLN A 7 -11.48 -4.77 -7.16
CA GLN A 7 -11.64 -5.19 -5.76
C GLN A 7 -10.83 -4.31 -4.82
N GLU A 8 -11.32 -4.14 -3.61
CA GLU A 8 -10.66 -3.41 -2.54
C GLU A 8 -10.26 -4.37 -1.42
N PHE A 9 -9.09 -4.13 -0.85
CA PHE A 9 -8.56 -4.86 0.29
C PHE A 9 -8.18 -3.87 1.38
N VAL A 10 -8.45 -4.22 2.63
CA VAL A 10 -8.02 -3.43 3.79
C VAL A 10 -7.11 -4.30 4.66
N ILE A 11 -5.90 -3.83 4.85
CA ILE A 11 -4.89 -4.50 5.68
C ILE A 11 -4.75 -3.71 6.97
N HIS A 12 -5.08 -4.32 8.10
CA HIS A 12 -4.97 -3.69 9.41
C HIS A 12 -3.54 -3.72 9.91
N GLY A 13 -3.18 -2.71 10.69
CA GLY A 13 -1.85 -2.56 11.24
C GLY A 13 -1.03 -1.50 10.50
N PRO A 14 0.10 -1.09 11.07
CA PRO A 14 0.91 -0.01 10.49
C PRO A 14 1.49 -0.44 9.14
N PRO A 15 1.42 0.43 8.11
CA PRO A 15 2.09 0.14 6.85
C PRO A 15 3.60 0.12 7.03
N CYS A 16 4.28 -0.71 6.25
CA CYS A 16 5.74 -0.89 6.32
C CYS A 16 6.42 -0.38 5.06
N GLN A 17 7.58 0.24 5.25
CA GLN A 17 8.37 0.74 4.14
C GLN A 17 9.22 -0.36 3.50
N TRP A 18 9.52 -0.20 2.23
CA TRP A 18 10.49 -1.05 1.55
C TRP A 18 11.87 -0.90 2.18
N THR A 19 12.51 -2.03 2.45
CA THR A 19 13.83 -2.08 3.09
C THR A 19 14.66 -3.16 2.40
N VAL A 20 15.92 -2.85 2.14
CA VAL A 20 16.87 -3.78 1.53
C VAL A 20 17.48 -4.71 2.59
N TYR A 21 17.64 -5.97 2.21
CA TYR A 21 18.47 -6.92 2.96
C TYR A 21 19.74 -7.21 2.18
N ILE A 22 20.89 -6.98 2.82
CA ILE A 22 22.21 -7.24 2.25
C ILE A 22 22.83 -8.41 3.02
N LYS A 23 22.91 -9.58 2.36
CA LYS A 23 23.37 -10.83 2.98
C LYS A 23 24.73 -10.73 3.65
N ASP A 24 25.66 -9.95 3.07
CA ASP A 24 27.04 -9.90 3.54
C ASP A 24 27.27 -8.92 4.73
N LYS A 25 26.21 -8.24 5.18
CA LYS A 25 26.29 -7.27 6.27
C LYS A 25 25.61 -7.71 7.57
N GLY A 26 25.42 -9.02 7.74
CA GLY A 26 24.85 -9.57 8.96
C GLY A 26 23.38 -9.97 8.83
N PRO A 27 22.70 -10.22 9.97
CA PRO A 27 21.31 -10.65 9.96
C PRO A 27 20.36 -9.55 9.49
N PRO A 28 19.16 -9.91 9.03
CA PRO A 28 18.16 -8.91 8.60
C PRO A 28 17.83 -7.91 9.72
N SER A 29 17.67 -6.64 9.36
CA SER A 29 17.28 -5.60 10.31
C SER A 29 15.84 -5.84 10.81
N PRO A 30 15.47 -5.29 11.98
CA PRO A 30 14.08 -5.34 12.44
C PRO A 30 13.11 -4.75 11.45
N SER A 31 13.48 -3.68 10.75
CA SER A 31 12.64 -3.06 9.72
C SER A 31 12.39 -3.99 8.54
N PHE A 32 13.41 -4.72 8.09
CA PHE A 32 13.26 -5.71 7.03
C PHE A 32 12.33 -6.85 7.45
N LYS A 33 12.48 -7.34 8.68
CA LYS A 33 11.61 -8.39 9.20
C LYS A 33 10.16 -7.95 9.28
N ARG A 34 9.91 -6.71 9.73
CA ARG A 34 8.55 -6.16 9.78
C ARG A 34 7.94 -6.02 8.39
N MET A 35 8.72 -5.54 7.43
CA MET A 35 8.28 -5.44 6.04
C MET A 35 7.88 -6.82 5.48
N LYS A 36 8.72 -7.83 5.70
CA LYS A 36 8.43 -9.20 5.24
C LYS A 36 7.18 -9.78 5.89
N ALA A 37 6.99 -9.57 7.18
CA ALA A 37 5.80 -10.00 7.88
C ALA A 37 4.54 -9.31 7.34
N TRP A 38 4.63 -8.00 7.09
CA TRP A 38 3.54 -7.23 6.53
C TRP A 38 3.17 -7.68 5.11
N GLN A 39 4.17 -7.91 4.27
CA GLN A 39 3.95 -8.45 2.92
C GLN A 39 3.28 -9.82 2.96
N GLU A 40 3.67 -10.66 3.92
CA GLU A 40 3.07 -11.98 4.10
C GLU A 40 1.61 -11.88 4.52
N GLU A 41 1.27 -10.97 5.43
CA GLU A 41 -0.12 -10.70 5.81
C GLU A 41 -0.96 -10.25 4.61
N ILE A 42 -0.41 -9.40 3.76
CA ILE A 42 -1.08 -8.95 2.53
C ILE A 42 -1.35 -10.15 1.62
N ARG A 43 -0.36 -11.01 1.41
CA ARG A 43 -0.50 -12.19 0.57
C ARG A 43 -1.53 -13.18 1.10
N LEU A 44 -1.55 -13.38 2.42
CA LEU A 44 -2.55 -14.24 3.05
C LEU A 44 -3.97 -13.70 2.83
N LEU A 45 -4.14 -12.39 2.93
CA LEU A 45 -5.43 -11.76 2.65
C LEU A 45 -5.86 -11.99 1.19
N PHE A 46 -4.93 -11.85 0.25
CA PHE A 46 -5.22 -12.13 -1.16
C PHE A 46 -5.62 -13.59 -1.37
N LEU A 47 -4.95 -14.53 -0.70
CA LEU A 47 -5.32 -15.94 -0.79
C LEU A 47 -6.73 -16.20 -0.28
N GLN A 48 -7.21 -15.43 0.69
CA GLN A 48 -8.54 -15.57 1.24
C GLN A 48 -9.62 -14.88 0.40
N GLU A 49 -9.33 -13.72 -0.17
CA GLU A 49 -10.34 -12.84 -0.76
C GLU A 49 -10.25 -12.70 -2.28
N TRP A 50 -9.07 -12.93 -2.88
CA TRP A 50 -8.86 -12.75 -4.31
C TRP A 50 -9.02 -14.09 -5.04
N VAL A 51 -10.06 -14.18 -5.89
CA VAL A 51 -10.43 -15.44 -6.55
C VAL A 51 -9.96 -15.54 -8.00
N HIS A 52 -9.43 -14.46 -8.56
CA HIS A 52 -9.15 -14.36 -10.01
C HIS A 52 -7.76 -14.85 -10.41
N GLY A 53 -6.84 -15.05 -9.46
CA GLY A 53 -5.44 -15.28 -9.79
C GLY A 53 -4.79 -14.04 -10.40
N PRO A 54 -3.52 -14.11 -10.80
CA PRO A 54 -2.84 -12.95 -11.40
C PRO A 54 -3.50 -12.52 -12.71
N LEU A 55 -3.81 -11.24 -12.82
CA LEU A 55 -4.36 -10.66 -14.05
C LEU A 55 -3.28 -10.57 -15.12
N ASP A 56 -3.64 -10.76 -16.37
CA ASP A 56 -2.68 -10.83 -17.48
C ASP A 56 -2.42 -9.47 -18.15
N GLY A 57 -3.38 -8.56 -18.08
CA GLY A 57 -3.33 -7.29 -18.79
C GLY A 57 -2.92 -6.11 -17.90
N PRO A 58 -3.04 -4.89 -18.42
CA PRO A 58 -2.75 -3.69 -17.65
C PRO A 58 -3.75 -3.51 -16.51
N VAL A 59 -3.25 -3.01 -15.38
CA VAL A 59 -4.05 -2.76 -14.19
C VAL A 59 -3.81 -1.37 -13.64
N GLU A 60 -4.78 -0.83 -12.94
CA GLU A 60 -4.58 0.34 -12.09
C GLU A 60 -4.59 -0.11 -10.64
N LEU A 61 -3.67 0.43 -9.88
CA LEU A 61 -3.51 0.10 -8.47
C LEU A 61 -3.54 1.38 -7.64
N ASP A 62 -4.57 1.50 -6.79
CA ASP A 62 -4.65 2.59 -5.81
C ASP A 62 -4.19 2.06 -4.46
N THR A 63 -3.37 2.83 -3.78
CA THR A 63 -2.94 2.49 -2.42
C THR A 63 -3.09 3.71 -1.51
N GLU A 64 -3.57 3.46 -0.31
CA GLU A 64 -3.66 4.48 0.73
C GLU A 64 -3.01 3.91 1.99
N PHE A 65 -2.04 4.65 2.51
CA PHE A 65 -1.24 4.24 3.67
C PHE A 65 -1.57 5.16 4.85
N TYR A 66 -2.20 4.59 5.87
CA TYR A 66 -2.60 5.32 7.06
C TYR A 66 -1.70 4.92 8.22
N ARG A 67 -0.82 5.84 8.60
CA ARG A 67 0.14 5.63 9.69
C ARG A 67 -0.55 5.84 11.04
N PRO A 68 -0.19 5.07 12.08
CA PRO A 68 -0.68 5.37 13.42
C PRO A 68 -0.11 6.71 13.88
N ARG A 69 -0.91 7.46 14.64
CA ARG A 69 -0.44 8.71 15.24
C ARG A 69 0.57 8.37 16.35
N GLY A 70 1.70 9.07 16.35
CA GLY A 70 2.71 8.88 17.38
C GLY A 70 2.26 9.42 18.74
N LYS A 71 3.00 9.05 19.79
CA LYS A 71 2.70 9.45 21.16
C LYS A 71 2.71 10.97 21.38
N GLY A 72 3.44 11.71 20.55
CA GLY A 72 3.49 13.16 20.63
C GLY A 72 2.31 13.87 19.99
N CYS A 73 1.40 13.15 19.33
CA CYS A 73 0.24 13.76 18.71
C CYS A 73 -0.73 14.23 19.79
N PRO A 74 -1.16 15.52 19.78
CA PRO A 74 -2.15 16.01 20.73
C PRO A 74 -3.45 15.21 20.63
N ALA A 75 -4.07 14.93 21.78
CA ALA A 75 -5.34 14.22 21.86
C ALA A 75 -6.54 15.13 21.72
N ARG A 76 -6.37 16.42 21.94
CA ARG A 76 -7.43 17.41 21.97
C ARG A 76 -7.03 18.65 21.18
N GLN A 77 -8.01 19.47 20.82
CA GLN A 77 -7.87 20.69 20.04
C GLN A 77 -7.47 20.41 18.59
N GLU A 78 -8.45 20.56 17.73
CA GLU A 78 -8.33 20.29 16.29
C GLU A 78 -7.14 21.01 15.64
N ARG A 79 -6.89 22.27 16.00
CA ARG A 79 -5.76 23.03 15.47
C ARG A 79 -4.41 22.43 15.84
N ALA A 80 -4.26 21.96 17.08
CA ALA A 80 -3.01 21.34 17.53
C ALA A 80 -2.76 20.01 16.81
N ILE A 81 -3.81 19.22 16.62
CA ILE A 81 -3.76 17.96 15.89
C ILE A 81 -3.36 18.23 14.43
N THR A 82 -4.02 19.19 13.79
CA THR A 82 -3.73 19.54 12.39
C THR A 82 -2.28 19.99 12.21
N ARG A 83 -1.76 20.84 13.10
CA ARG A 83 -0.37 21.30 13.05
C ARG A 83 0.60 20.13 13.21
N TRP A 84 0.32 19.22 14.13
CA TRP A 84 1.17 18.06 14.34
C TRP A 84 1.18 17.17 13.09
N ILE A 85 0.01 16.90 12.51
CA ILE A 85 -0.12 16.10 11.29
C ILE A 85 0.64 16.74 10.12
N GLU A 86 0.45 18.03 9.88
CA GLU A 86 1.13 18.75 8.82
C GLU A 86 2.65 18.65 8.95
N LYS A 87 3.16 18.84 10.16
CA LYS A 87 4.59 18.78 10.43
C LYS A 87 5.16 17.36 10.22
N HIS A 88 4.47 16.33 10.73
CA HIS A 88 5.00 14.97 10.77
C HIS A 88 4.67 14.15 9.51
N LEU A 89 3.66 14.55 8.74
CA LEU A 89 3.33 13.86 7.50
C LEU A 89 4.47 13.97 6.48
N LEU A 90 5.27 15.01 6.57
CA LEU A 90 6.43 15.23 5.70
C LEU A 90 7.64 14.40 6.10
N THR A 91 7.57 13.66 7.21
CA THR A 91 8.68 12.82 7.68
C THR A 91 8.69 11.48 6.95
N ARG A 92 9.85 10.81 6.99
CA ARG A 92 9.99 9.46 6.42
C ARG A 92 9.08 8.46 7.16
N PRO A 93 8.65 7.37 6.50
CA PRO A 93 9.08 6.93 5.16
C PRO A 93 8.42 7.72 4.02
N ALA A 94 9.10 7.76 2.88
CA ALA A 94 8.53 8.34 1.67
C ALA A 94 7.37 7.47 1.17
N LEU A 95 6.38 8.13 0.56
CA LEU A 95 5.20 7.45 0.01
C LEU A 95 5.58 6.33 -0.98
N THR A 96 6.57 6.58 -1.83
CA THR A 96 7.05 5.60 -2.81
C THR A 96 7.64 4.34 -2.16
N ASN A 97 8.22 4.46 -0.97
CA ASN A 97 8.75 3.30 -0.25
C ASN A 97 7.65 2.41 0.31
N TYR A 98 6.54 2.99 0.78
CA TYR A 98 5.35 2.21 1.13
C TYR A 98 4.78 1.52 -0.10
N ARG A 99 4.65 2.25 -1.20
CA ARG A 99 4.10 1.74 -2.45
C ARG A 99 4.93 0.58 -2.99
N LYS A 100 6.25 0.70 -2.98
CA LYS A 100 7.14 -0.35 -3.46
C LYS A 100 7.00 -1.64 -2.65
N ALA A 101 6.98 -1.54 -1.33
CA ALA A 101 6.77 -2.71 -0.47
C ALA A 101 5.42 -3.38 -0.74
N CYS A 102 4.38 -2.58 -0.95
CA CYS A 102 3.05 -3.07 -1.27
C CYS A 102 3.00 -3.76 -2.65
N GLU A 103 3.58 -3.15 -3.68
CA GLU A 103 3.60 -3.73 -5.03
C GLU A 103 4.36 -5.06 -5.05
N ASP A 104 5.46 -5.17 -4.31
CA ASP A 104 6.20 -6.43 -4.18
C ASP A 104 5.32 -7.54 -3.59
N ALA A 105 4.44 -7.21 -2.66
CA ALA A 105 3.49 -8.17 -2.10
C ALA A 105 2.40 -8.57 -3.09
N CYS A 106 2.05 -7.69 -4.02
CA CYS A 106 1.04 -7.95 -5.05
C CYS A 106 1.57 -8.81 -6.20
N ASN A 107 2.90 -8.81 -6.44
CA ASN A 107 3.51 -9.56 -7.53
C ASN A 107 3.24 -11.06 -7.39
N GLY A 108 2.75 -11.65 -8.47
CA GLY A 108 2.39 -13.07 -8.49
C GLY A 108 1.03 -13.39 -7.86
N MET A 109 0.36 -12.39 -7.29
CA MET A 109 -0.94 -12.55 -6.62
C MET A 109 -2.05 -11.85 -7.39
N LEU A 110 -2.01 -10.53 -7.48
CA LEU A 110 -3.01 -9.73 -8.20
C LEU A 110 -2.66 -9.59 -9.69
N PHE A 111 -1.39 -9.57 -10.00
CA PHE A 111 -0.83 -9.50 -11.36
C PHE A 111 0.50 -10.26 -11.37
N HIS A 112 1.05 -10.49 -12.55
CA HIS A 112 2.30 -11.23 -12.69
C HIS A 112 3.51 -10.39 -12.30
N ASP A 113 3.50 -9.11 -12.69
CA ASP A 113 4.62 -8.21 -12.45
C ASP A 113 4.13 -6.77 -12.34
N ASP A 114 4.83 -5.97 -11.54
CA ASP A 114 4.47 -4.57 -11.32
C ASP A 114 4.57 -3.71 -12.57
N SER A 115 5.25 -4.18 -13.62
CA SER A 115 5.23 -3.54 -14.93
C SER A 115 3.84 -3.44 -15.55
N GLN A 116 2.88 -4.26 -15.09
CA GLN A 116 1.49 -4.21 -15.52
C GLN A 116 0.71 -3.04 -14.91
N VAL A 117 1.25 -2.40 -13.87
CA VAL A 117 0.60 -1.24 -13.24
C VAL A 117 0.81 -0.03 -14.10
N VAL A 118 -0.26 0.42 -14.77
CA VAL A 118 -0.21 1.54 -15.72
C VAL A 118 -0.83 2.82 -15.17
N GLY A 119 -1.40 2.78 -13.99
CA GLY A 119 -2.01 3.96 -13.37
C GLY A 119 -2.49 3.68 -11.97
N GLY A 120 -3.15 4.66 -11.40
CA GLY A 120 -3.68 4.60 -10.05
C GLY A 120 -3.07 5.69 -9.17
N SER A 121 -3.57 5.78 -7.95
CA SER A 121 -3.15 6.78 -6.97
C SER A 121 -2.39 6.14 -5.82
N MET A 122 -1.62 6.96 -5.12
CA MET A 122 -1.01 6.57 -3.85
C MET A 122 -1.09 7.74 -2.89
N ILE A 123 -1.46 7.46 -1.66
CA ILE A 123 -1.71 8.48 -0.63
C ILE A 123 -1.06 8.02 0.67
N LYS A 124 -0.44 8.96 1.38
CA LYS A 124 0.10 8.75 2.73
C LYS A 124 -0.61 9.71 3.69
N ARG A 125 -1.21 9.17 4.74
CA ARG A 125 -1.94 9.94 5.76
C ARG A 125 -1.73 9.35 7.14
N TYR A 126 -2.22 10.06 8.15
CA TYR A 126 -2.33 9.52 9.50
C TYR A 126 -3.72 8.91 9.70
N ALA A 127 -3.76 7.79 10.39
CA ALA A 127 -4.99 7.11 10.78
C ALA A 127 -5.72 7.92 11.85
N PRO A 128 -7.02 7.66 12.08
CA PRO A 128 -7.74 8.25 13.21
C PRO A 128 -7.06 7.93 14.54
N GLN A 129 -7.34 8.76 15.54
CA GLN A 129 -6.81 8.56 16.89
C GLN A 129 -7.13 7.14 17.40
N TYR A 130 -6.16 6.53 18.07
CA TYR A 130 -6.21 5.14 18.61
C TYR A 130 -6.21 4.03 17.56
N SER A 131 -6.14 4.35 16.29
CA SER A 131 -5.97 3.35 15.25
C SER A 131 -4.52 2.87 15.19
N GLU A 132 -4.33 1.57 14.96
CA GLU A 132 -2.99 1.00 14.72
C GLU A 132 -2.47 1.32 13.32
N GLY A 133 -3.26 1.99 12.52
CA GLY A 133 -2.98 2.21 11.12
C GLY A 133 -3.60 1.14 10.24
N PHE A 134 -3.62 1.40 8.96
CA PHE A 134 -4.13 0.44 7.97
C PHE A 134 -3.69 0.85 6.57
N THR A 135 -3.80 -0.09 5.65
CA THR A 135 -3.50 0.13 4.24
C THR A 135 -4.72 -0.29 3.42
N ILE A 136 -5.08 0.53 2.45
CA ILE A 136 -6.14 0.19 1.50
C ILE A 136 -5.49 -0.06 0.15
N ILE A 137 -5.82 -1.19 -0.48
CA ILE A 137 -5.36 -1.55 -1.81
C ILE A 137 -6.59 -1.74 -2.68
N ARG A 138 -6.64 -1.02 -3.82
CA ARG A 138 -7.68 -1.22 -4.82
C ARG A 138 -7.03 -1.59 -6.13
N ILE A 139 -7.47 -2.70 -6.71
CA ILE A 139 -7.02 -3.17 -8.02
C ILE A 139 -8.15 -3.02 -9.02
N ARG A 140 -7.85 -2.52 -10.21
CA ARG A 140 -8.79 -2.46 -11.33
C ARG A 140 -8.12 -2.95 -12.58
N GLU A 141 -8.81 -3.84 -13.27
CA GLU A 141 -8.41 -4.24 -14.62
C GLU A 141 -8.70 -3.09 -15.60
N VAL A 142 -7.74 -2.81 -16.47
CA VAL A 142 -7.89 -1.77 -17.50
C VAL A 142 -8.25 -2.43 -18.79
N PRO A 143 -9.46 -2.18 -19.34
CA PRO A 143 -9.82 -2.71 -20.65
C PRO A 143 -8.93 -2.13 -21.75
N LEU A 144 -8.35 -3.00 -22.56
CA LEU A 144 -7.29 -2.64 -23.51
C LEU A 144 -7.67 -1.50 -24.48
N TRP A 145 -8.91 -1.43 -24.89
CA TRP A 145 -9.31 -0.46 -25.94
C TRP A 145 -10.20 0.67 -25.43
N SER A 146 -11.00 0.42 -24.40
CA SER A 146 -11.96 1.40 -23.91
C SER A 146 -11.32 2.54 -23.11
N SER A 147 -10.10 2.36 -22.64
CA SER A 147 -9.37 3.34 -21.83
C SER A 147 -8.37 4.16 -22.63
N GLN A 148 -8.20 3.92 -23.93
CA GLN A 148 -7.27 4.67 -24.74
C GLN A 148 -7.85 6.00 -25.16
N PRO A 149 -7.13 7.12 -24.98
CA PRO A 149 -7.60 8.41 -25.48
C PRO A 149 -7.66 8.38 -27.00
N ARG A 150 -8.71 8.94 -27.58
CA ARG A 150 -8.77 9.15 -29.00
C ARG A 150 -7.91 10.36 -29.38
N ALA A 151 -7.09 10.15 -30.37
CA ALA A 151 -6.27 11.23 -30.90
C ALA A 151 -7.15 12.34 -31.50
#